data_98ef46cdef790e31ab14ff3d95cbb65e
#
_entry.id   98ef46cdef790e31ab14ff3d95cbb65e
#
_cell.length_a   1.000
_cell.length_b   1.000
_cell.length_c   1.000
_cell.angle_alpha   90.00
_cell.angle_beta   90.00
_cell.angle_gamma   90.00
#
_symmetry.space_group_name_H-M   'P 1'
#
loop_
_entity.id
_entity.type
_entity.pdbx_description
1 polymer ?
#
loop_
_entity_poly.entity_id
_entity_poly.type
_entity_poly.pdbx_seq_one_letter_code
_entity_poly.pdbx_strand_id
1 'polypeptide(L)'
;ACLVGSEMCIRDRYQEEYGIPIVTFNADLEDTKRLCFVGQDTFQAGRTAAGLMWEMTGGNGQVAIISGQVANPGLISRQKGFTTEIKESFPGIEIVDIRYSYDDEWVASKIVEEFLELYPELTGIYITGHGVKGVCQTLQKLGKDKTMHVIANDFLEENLKWLKEGTINFLIGQDAAVQGHSPVIILFQLLFDSKAPEKEYQYTDIVIRTKYNMG
;
A
#
# COMPACT_ATOMS: atom_id res chain seq x y z
N ALA A 1 3.66 10.90 -12.74
CA ALA A 1 2.97 10.50 -13.95
C ALA A 1 3.73 9.35 -14.59
N CYS A 2 3.27 8.13 -14.40
CA CYS A 2 3.80 6.99 -15.13
C CYS A 2 3.09 6.89 -16.46
N LEU A 3 3.75 7.29 -17.53
CA LEU A 3 3.36 6.93 -18.89
C LEU A 3 3.86 5.51 -19.16
N VAL A 4 2.99 4.54 -18.96
CA VAL A 4 3.24 3.14 -19.25
C VAL A 4 3.58 2.99 -20.73
N GLY A 5 4.78 2.49 -21.03
CA GLY A 5 5.23 2.15 -22.39
C GLY A 5 6.42 2.96 -22.91
N SER A 6 6.36 4.29 -22.89
CA SER A 6 7.45 5.12 -23.45
C SER A 6 8.65 5.29 -22.49
N GLU A 7 8.42 5.37 -21.18
CA GLU A 7 9.49 5.54 -20.20
C GLU A 7 10.28 4.24 -19.98
N MET A 8 9.63 3.10 -20.05
CA MET A 8 10.29 1.79 -19.96
C MET A 8 11.28 1.61 -21.12
N CYS A 9 10.87 1.90 -22.35
CA CYS A 9 11.74 1.85 -23.52
C CYS A 9 12.92 2.85 -23.43
N ILE A 10 12.71 4.03 -22.87
CA ILE A 10 13.77 5.04 -22.70
C ILE A 10 14.82 4.56 -21.69
N ARG A 11 14.42 4.00 -20.55
CA ARG A 11 15.34 3.51 -19.51
C ARG A 11 16.17 2.31 -19.98
N ASP A 12 15.50 1.32 -20.58
CA ASP A 12 16.20 0.15 -21.15
C ASP A 12 17.19 0.58 -22.23
N ARG A 13 16.81 1.55 -23.06
CA ARG A 13 17.69 2.14 -24.06
C ARG A 13 18.93 2.80 -23.46
N TYR A 14 18.78 3.59 -22.38
CA TYR A 14 19.93 4.20 -21.71
C TYR A 14 20.89 3.17 -21.12
N GLN A 15 20.36 2.07 -20.58
CA GLN A 15 21.18 0.97 -20.09
C GLN A 15 21.86 0.22 -21.24
N GLU A 16 21.13 -0.10 -22.32
CA GLU A 16 21.66 -0.87 -23.45
C GLU A 16 22.65 -0.08 -24.30
N GLU A 17 22.34 1.18 -24.63
CA GLU A 17 23.16 2.00 -25.52
C GLU A 17 24.35 2.66 -24.79
N TYR A 18 24.19 3.02 -23.53
CA TYR A 18 25.18 3.81 -22.79
C TYR A 18 25.75 3.10 -21.55
N GLY A 19 25.29 1.90 -21.22
CA GLY A 19 25.76 1.16 -20.05
C GLY A 19 25.45 1.85 -18.72
N ILE A 20 24.42 2.71 -18.66
CA ILE A 20 24.07 3.46 -17.46
C ILE A 20 23.34 2.53 -16.48
N PRO A 21 23.88 2.30 -15.26
CA PRO A 21 23.24 1.44 -14.28
C PRO A 21 21.96 2.09 -13.71
N ILE A 22 20.91 1.28 -13.56
CA ILE A 22 19.60 1.74 -13.07
C ILE A 22 19.24 0.97 -11.81
N VAL A 23 18.85 1.70 -10.77
CA VAL A 23 18.20 1.18 -9.56
C VAL A 23 16.82 1.79 -9.45
N THR A 24 15.79 0.96 -9.36
CA THR A 24 14.42 1.43 -9.13
C THR A 24 14.10 1.47 -7.64
N PHE A 25 13.21 2.36 -7.23
CA PHE A 25 12.78 2.43 -5.83
C PHE A 25 11.32 2.86 -5.72
N ASN A 26 10.69 2.56 -4.59
CA ASN A 26 9.28 2.81 -4.28
C ASN A 26 8.30 2.05 -5.17
N ALA A 27 8.31 2.30 -6.47
CA ALA A 27 7.54 1.55 -7.46
C ALA A 27 8.50 0.84 -8.41
N ASP A 28 8.33 -0.47 -8.56
CA ASP A 28 9.16 -1.26 -9.47
C ASP A 28 8.61 -1.25 -10.90
N LEU A 29 9.51 -1.51 -11.82
CA LEU A 29 9.22 -1.79 -13.21
C LEU A 29 9.70 -3.23 -13.48
N GLU A 30 8.78 -4.16 -13.39
CA GLU A 30 9.04 -5.54 -13.74
C GLU A 30 9.47 -5.64 -15.21
N ASP A 31 10.24 -6.66 -15.55
CA ASP A 31 10.76 -6.92 -16.89
C ASP A 31 11.71 -5.84 -17.46
N THR A 32 12.39 -5.09 -16.61
CA THR A 32 13.42 -4.12 -17.00
C THR A 32 14.82 -4.61 -16.66
N LYS A 33 15.84 -4.10 -17.37
CA LYS A 33 17.26 -4.42 -17.13
C LYS A 33 17.87 -3.65 -15.96
N ARG A 34 17.06 -3.28 -14.93
CA ARG A 34 17.56 -2.65 -13.73
C ARG A 34 18.50 -3.57 -12.94
N LEU A 35 19.42 -2.97 -12.18
CA LEU A 35 20.32 -3.72 -11.29
C LEU A 35 19.58 -4.35 -10.13
N CYS A 36 18.74 -3.57 -9.48
CA CYS A 36 17.88 -4.01 -8.39
C CYS A 36 16.74 -3.01 -8.14
N PHE A 37 15.78 -3.46 -7.36
CA PHE A 37 14.69 -2.67 -6.80
C PHE A 37 14.91 -2.49 -5.29
N VAL A 38 14.66 -1.27 -4.78
CA VAL A 38 14.64 -0.97 -3.34
C VAL A 38 13.26 -0.45 -2.96
N GLY A 39 12.52 -1.19 -2.16
CA GLY A 39 11.17 -0.77 -1.79
C GLY A 39 10.46 -1.78 -0.89
N GLN A 40 9.19 -1.54 -0.63
CA GLN A 40 8.36 -2.44 0.15
C GLN A 40 7.93 -3.64 -0.69
N ASP A 41 7.94 -4.84 -0.10
CA ASP A 41 7.14 -5.96 -0.63
C ASP A 41 5.65 -5.64 -0.41
N THR A 42 5.03 -5.12 -1.46
CA THR A 42 3.63 -4.67 -1.41
C THR A 42 2.64 -5.82 -1.30
N PHE A 43 2.99 -7.01 -1.81
CA PHE A 43 2.18 -8.22 -1.62
C PHE A 43 2.20 -8.64 -0.15
N GLN A 44 3.37 -8.70 0.46
CA GLN A 44 3.51 -9.04 1.87
C GLN A 44 2.88 -7.96 2.79
N ALA A 45 2.91 -6.68 2.40
CA ALA A 45 2.20 -5.63 3.11
C ALA A 45 0.67 -5.85 3.09
N GLY A 46 0.12 -6.30 1.97
CA GLY A 46 -1.28 -6.71 1.87
C GLY A 46 -1.63 -7.89 2.77
N ARG A 47 -0.79 -8.93 2.80
CA ARG A 47 -0.95 -10.07 3.73
C ARG A 47 -0.90 -9.62 5.20
N THR A 48 0.00 -8.70 5.51
CA THR A 48 0.09 -8.12 6.86
C THR A 48 -1.20 -7.39 7.23
N ALA A 49 -1.78 -6.60 6.32
CA ALA A 49 -3.07 -5.95 6.54
C ALA A 49 -4.20 -6.97 6.80
N ALA A 50 -4.21 -8.10 6.08
CA ALA A 50 -5.19 -9.16 6.29
C ALA A 50 -5.08 -9.79 7.69
N GLY A 51 -3.85 -10.07 8.14
CA GLY A 51 -3.61 -10.58 9.49
C GLY A 51 -4.07 -9.60 10.58
N LEU A 52 -3.77 -8.31 10.42
CA LEU A 52 -4.24 -7.27 11.35
C LEU A 52 -5.77 -7.14 11.33
N MET A 53 -6.41 -7.25 10.17
CA MET A 53 -7.87 -7.22 10.05
C MET A 53 -8.49 -8.42 10.77
N TRP A 54 -7.93 -9.60 10.60
CA TRP A 54 -8.38 -10.81 11.30
C TRP A 54 -8.31 -10.66 12.83
N GLU A 55 -7.21 -10.15 13.35
CA GLU A 55 -7.06 -9.89 14.80
C GLU A 55 -8.12 -8.91 15.32
N MET A 56 -8.38 -7.81 14.58
CA MET A 56 -9.35 -6.80 15.01
C MET A 56 -10.80 -7.28 14.97
N THR A 57 -11.14 -8.09 13.98
CA THR A 57 -12.51 -8.61 13.82
C THR A 57 -12.79 -9.85 14.66
N GLY A 58 -11.79 -10.36 15.40
CA GLY A 58 -11.90 -11.62 16.13
C GLY A 58 -12.04 -12.82 15.21
N GLY A 59 -11.54 -12.72 13.98
CA GLY A 59 -11.51 -13.80 13.00
C GLY A 59 -12.81 -13.98 12.20
N ASN A 60 -13.77 -13.07 12.32
CA ASN A 60 -15.06 -13.17 11.63
C ASN A 60 -15.60 -11.80 11.26
N GLY A 61 -16.23 -11.67 10.10
CA GLY A 61 -16.87 -10.42 9.69
C GLY A 61 -16.80 -10.13 8.20
N GLN A 62 -17.47 -9.05 7.80
CA GLN A 62 -17.46 -8.55 6.43
C GLN A 62 -16.46 -7.41 6.31
N VAL A 63 -15.62 -7.45 5.28
CA VAL A 63 -14.64 -6.42 5.00
C VAL A 63 -14.72 -5.95 3.56
N ALA A 64 -14.45 -4.67 3.33
CA ALA A 64 -14.39 -4.10 2.00
C ALA A 64 -13.00 -3.52 1.72
N ILE A 65 -12.64 -3.40 0.45
CA ILE A 65 -11.37 -2.80 0.02
C ILE A 65 -11.66 -1.55 -0.81
N ILE A 66 -10.99 -0.45 -0.47
CA ILE A 66 -10.96 0.76 -1.29
C ILE A 66 -9.54 0.92 -1.82
N SER A 67 -9.40 0.80 -3.14
CA SER A 67 -8.12 0.99 -3.83
C SER A 67 -8.08 2.34 -4.53
N GLY A 68 -6.89 2.90 -4.71
CA GLY A 68 -6.72 4.15 -5.45
C GLY A 68 -6.87 3.94 -6.96
N GLN A 69 -5.80 3.62 -7.62
CA GLN A 69 -5.73 3.46 -9.08
C GLN A 69 -5.81 2.00 -9.52
N VAL A 70 -6.61 1.74 -10.56
CA VAL A 70 -6.77 0.38 -11.14
C VAL A 70 -5.48 -0.15 -11.77
N ALA A 71 -4.64 0.72 -12.31
CA ALA A 71 -3.44 0.34 -13.08
C ALA A 71 -2.13 0.50 -12.29
N ASN A 72 -2.17 0.80 -10.98
CA ASN A 72 -0.96 0.92 -10.17
C ASN A 72 -0.52 -0.46 -9.65
N PRO A 73 0.64 -0.99 -10.08
CA PRO A 73 1.09 -2.34 -9.71
C PRO A 73 1.23 -2.54 -8.20
N GLY A 74 1.71 -1.54 -7.46
CA GLY A 74 1.86 -1.62 -6.00
C GLY A 74 0.52 -1.73 -5.28
N LEU A 75 -0.51 -0.97 -5.72
CA LEU A 75 -1.85 -1.05 -5.14
C LEU A 75 -2.54 -2.37 -5.47
N ILE A 76 -2.39 -2.85 -6.71
CA ILE A 76 -2.87 -4.17 -7.14
C ILE A 76 -2.22 -5.27 -6.30
N SER A 77 -0.92 -5.19 -6.09
CA SER A 77 -0.16 -6.17 -5.31
C SER A 77 -0.58 -6.18 -3.84
N ARG A 78 -0.79 -5.01 -3.20
CA ARG A 78 -1.35 -4.91 -1.84
C ARG A 78 -2.74 -5.54 -1.75
N GLN A 79 -3.63 -5.20 -2.68
CA GLN A 79 -4.98 -5.78 -2.75
C GLN A 79 -4.91 -7.31 -2.92
N LYS A 80 -4.04 -7.79 -3.81
CA LYS A 80 -3.85 -9.22 -4.08
C LYS A 80 -3.30 -9.96 -2.86
N GLY A 81 -2.33 -9.38 -2.16
CA GLY A 81 -1.80 -9.94 -0.91
C GLY A 81 -2.88 -10.08 0.16
N PHE A 82 -3.69 -9.03 0.36
CA PHE A 82 -4.80 -9.03 1.30
C PHE A 82 -5.84 -10.12 0.95
N THR A 83 -6.31 -10.13 -0.30
CA THR A 83 -7.34 -11.08 -0.74
C THR A 83 -6.85 -12.53 -0.71
N THR A 84 -5.59 -12.76 -1.03
CA THR A 84 -4.97 -14.10 -0.96
C THR A 84 -4.93 -14.60 0.47
N GLU A 85 -4.42 -13.78 1.40
CA GLU A 85 -4.30 -14.17 2.80
C GLU A 85 -5.66 -14.44 3.45
N ILE A 86 -6.67 -13.58 3.20
CA ILE A 86 -8.04 -13.81 3.68
C ILE A 86 -8.56 -15.16 3.19
N LYS A 87 -8.39 -15.44 1.89
CA LYS A 87 -8.92 -16.68 1.29
C LYS A 87 -8.22 -17.94 1.79
N GLU A 88 -6.90 -17.87 2.01
CA GLU A 88 -6.10 -19.04 2.37
C GLU A 88 -6.10 -19.32 3.87
N SER A 89 -6.08 -18.26 4.70
CA SER A 89 -5.82 -18.39 6.14
C SER A 89 -7.01 -17.98 7.01
N PHE A 90 -7.95 -17.15 6.53
CA PHE A 90 -8.97 -16.53 7.35
C PHE A 90 -10.41 -16.74 6.82
N PRO A 91 -10.91 -17.97 6.76
CA PRO A 91 -12.20 -18.31 6.14
C PRO A 91 -13.43 -17.70 6.84
N GLY A 92 -13.29 -17.16 8.04
CA GLY A 92 -14.35 -16.45 8.75
C GLY A 92 -14.54 -15.00 8.29
N ILE A 93 -13.61 -14.46 7.48
CA ILE A 93 -13.71 -13.11 6.93
C ILE A 93 -14.18 -13.18 5.47
N GLU A 94 -15.25 -12.46 5.18
CA GLU A 94 -15.78 -12.29 3.82
C GLU A 94 -15.37 -10.95 3.25
N ILE A 95 -14.73 -10.94 2.07
CA ILE A 95 -14.50 -9.71 1.30
C ILE A 95 -15.75 -9.46 0.46
N VAL A 96 -16.59 -8.51 0.89
CA VAL A 96 -17.90 -8.25 0.28
C VAL A 96 -17.82 -7.38 -0.97
N ASP A 97 -16.85 -6.46 -1.07
CA ASP A 97 -16.72 -5.60 -2.24
C ASP A 97 -15.28 -5.03 -2.36
N ILE A 98 -14.90 -4.67 -3.59
CA ILE A 98 -13.63 -3.99 -3.90
C ILE A 98 -13.94 -2.86 -4.86
N ARG A 99 -13.67 -1.62 -4.44
CA ARG A 99 -13.93 -0.43 -5.23
C ARG A 99 -12.70 0.46 -5.40
N TYR A 100 -12.74 1.31 -6.41
CA TYR A 100 -11.64 2.19 -6.79
C TYR A 100 -12.04 3.65 -6.63
N SER A 101 -11.31 4.38 -5.80
CA SER A 101 -11.53 5.81 -5.55
C SER A 101 -10.89 6.71 -6.60
N TYR A 102 -9.99 6.17 -7.45
CA TYR A 102 -9.19 6.92 -8.41
C TYR A 102 -8.36 8.05 -7.77
N ASP A 103 -7.97 7.84 -6.51
CA ASP A 103 -7.28 8.80 -5.66
C ASP A 103 -8.10 10.08 -5.36
N ASP A 104 -9.42 10.03 -5.55
CA ASP A 104 -10.35 11.11 -5.29
C ASP A 104 -11.07 10.91 -3.95
N GLU A 105 -10.97 11.92 -3.07
CA GLU A 105 -11.54 11.88 -1.72
C GLU A 105 -13.07 11.91 -1.72
N TRP A 106 -13.68 12.59 -2.68
CA TRP A 106 -15.13 12.63 -2.80
C TRP A 106 -15.68 11.29 -3.29
N VAL A 107 -15.00 10.66 -4.27
CA VAL A 107 -15.35 9.30 -4.73
C VAL A 107 -15.22 8.30 -3.58
N ALA A 108 -14.13 8.37 -2.81
CA ALA A 108 -13.94 7.53 -1.64
C ALA A 108 -15.05 7.72 -0.59
N SER A 109 -15.50 8.96 -0.35
CA SER A 109 -16.65 9.26 0.50
C SER A 109 -17.92 8.57 0.03
N LYS A 110 -18.22 8.63 -1.26
CA LYS A 110 -19.39 8.00 -1.86
C LYS A 110 -19.35 6.49 -1.75
N ILE A 111 -18.19 5.89 -1.99
CA ILE A 111 -17.99 4.45 -1.83
C ILE A 111 -18.33 4.00 -0.41
N VAL A 112 -17.91 4.76 0.61
CA VAL A 112 -18.22 4.43 2.01
C VAL A 112 -19.71 4.53 2.30
N GLU A 113 -20.38 5.60 1.82
CA GLU A 113 -21.84 5.75 1.97
C GLU A 113 -22.57 4.54 1.35
N GLU A 114 -22.21 4.14 0.14
CA GLU A 114 -22.78 2.99 -0.55
C GLU A 114 -22.44 1.65 0.16
N PHE A 115 -21.22 1.47 0.65
CA PHE A 115 -20.86 0.25 1.40
C PHE A 115 -21.72 0.07 2.65
N LEU A 116 -21.93 1.15 3.41
CA LEU A 116 -22.74 1.08 4.64
C LEU A 116 -24.22 0.86 4.37
N GLU A 117 -24.72 1.25 3.19
CA GLU A 117 -26.07 0.97 2.75
C GLU A 117 -26.23 -0.47 2.26
N LEU A 118 -25.31 -0.95 1.42
CA LEU A 118 -25.37 -2.29 0.81
C LEU A 118 -24.97 -3.41 1.77
N TYR A 119 -24.06 -3.12 2.70
CA TYR A 119 -23.48 -4.09 3.64
C TYR A 119 -23.65 -3.61 5.09
N PRO A 120 -24.84 -3.71 5.69
CA PRO A 120 -25.09 -3.23 7.07
C PRO A 120 -24.22 -3.90 8.14
N GLU A 121 -23.72 -5.11 7.86
CA GLU A 121 -22.85 -5.89 8.74
C GLU A 121 -21.35 -5.67 8.45
N LEU A 122 -21.00 -4.65 7.66
CA LEU A 122 -19.59 -4.33 7.35
C LEU A 122 -18.85 -3.99 8.64
N THR A 123 -17.76 -4.72 8.90
CA THR A 123 -16.94 -4.58 10.11
C THR A 123 -15.58 -3.92 9.84
N GLY A 124 -15.09 -3.97 8.59
CA GLY A 124 -13.76 -3.45 8.27
C GLY A 124 -13.60 -2.90 6.87
N ILE A 125 -12.71 -1.91 6.74
CA ILE A 125 -12.30 -1.32 5.47
C ILE A 125 -10.78 -1.32 5.37
N TYR A 126 -10.24 -1.88 4.29
CA TYR A 126 -8.82 -1.77 3.95
C TYR A 126 -8.62 -0.78 2.81
N ILE A 127 -7.78 0.25 3.02
CA ILE A 127 -7.48 1.29 2.05
C ILE A 127 -6.06 1.07 1.54
N THR A 128 -5.91 0.69 0.27
CA THR A 128 -4.59 0.34 -0.29
C THR A 128 -3.76 1.54 -0.72
N GLY A 129 -4.39 2.71 -0.94
CA GLY A 129 -3.76 3.93 -1.47
C GLY A 129 -4.41 5.21 -0.95
N HIS A 130 -4.63 6.17 -1.84
CA HIS A 130 -5.29 7.44 -1.52
C HIS A 130 -6.81 7.31 -1.31
N GLY A 131 -7.45 8.39 -0.85
CA GLY A 131 -8.88 8.41 -0.50
C GLY A 131 -9.14 8.27 1.01
N VAL A 132 -8.08 8.22 1.81
CA VAL A 132 -8.14 8.00 3.27
C VAL A 132 -8.99 9.06 3.98
N LYS A 133 -8.82 10.33 3.60
CA LYS A 133 -9.58 11.45 4.19
C LYS A 133 -11.07 11.30 3.92
N GLY A 134 -11.46 11.03 2.67
CA GLY A 134 -12.86 10.84 2.30
C GLY A 134 -13.51 9.72 3.10
N VAL A 135 -12.81 8.58 3.27
CA VAL A 135 -13.26 7.46 4.10
C VAL A 135 -13.44 7.89 5.55
N CYS A 136 -12.39 8.47 6.17
CA CYS A 136 -12.41 8.80 7.59
C CYS A 136 -13.45 9.88 7.94
N GLN A 137 -13.56 10.94 7.13
CA GLN A 137 -14.57 11.99 7.32
C GLN A 137 -15.98 11.43 7.22
N THR A 138 -16.23 10.53 6.27
CA THR A 138 -17.56 9.93 6.10
C THR A 138 -17.91 9.02 7.29
N LEU A 139 -16.98 8.20 7.75
CA LEU A 139 -17.18 7.37 8.94
C LEU A 139 -17.48 8.21 10.17
N GLN A 140 -16.76 9.32 10.41
CA GLN A 140 -17.03 10.24 11.51
C GLN A 140 -18.40 10.89 11.39
N LYS A 141 -18.74 11.42 10.21
CA LYS A 141 -20.03 12.04 9.93
C LYS A 141 -21.22 11.11 10.21
N LEU A 142 -21.04 9.82 9.93
CA LEU A 142 -22.06 8.79 10.13
C LEU A 142 -21.99 8.10 11.50
N GLY A 143 -21.07 8.53 12.38
CA GLY A 143 -20.88 7.95 13.71
C GLY A 143 -20.41 6.50 13.72
N LYS A 144 -19.70 6.07 12.66
CA LYS A 144 -19.18 4.72 12.48
C LYS A 144 -17.68 4.61 12.76
N ASP A 145 -16.99 5.71 13.02
CA ASP A 145 -15.54 5.79 13.18
C ASP A 145 -14.98 5.03 14.41
N LYS A 146 -15.82 4.64 15.35
CA LYS A 146 -15.42 3.85 16.53
C LYS A 146 -15.83 2.37 16.44
N THR A 147 -16.65 2.01 15.48
CA THR A 147 -17.14 0.63 15.29
C THR A 147 -16.57 -0.03 14.04
N MET A 148 -16.12 0.77 13.07
CA MET A 148 -15.49 0.30 11.85
C MET A 148 -13.99 0.10 12.06
N HIS A 149 -13.47 -1.07 11.71
CA HIS A 149 -12.04 -1.33 11.69
C HIS A 149 -11.42 -0.80 10.39
N VAL A 150 -10.48 0.12 10.51
CA VAL A 150 -9.85 0.74 9.33
C VAL A 150 -8.35 0.50 9.35
N ILE A 151 -7.84 -0.06 8.26
CA ILE A 151 -6.42 -0.15 7.97
C ILE A 151 -6.14 0.68 6.71
N ALA A 152 -5.11 1.51 6.74
CA ALA A 152 -4.66 2.27 5.59
C ALA A 152 -3.14 2.18 5.41
N ASN A 153 -2.67 2.66 4.27
CA ASN A 153 -1.25 2.68 3.95
C ASN A 153 -0.69 4.10 4.01
N ASP A 154 0.63 4.17 4.18
CA ASP A 154 1.50 5.34 4.14
C ASP A 154 1.33 6.34 5.31
N PHE A 155 2.49 6.81 5.83
CA PHE A 155 2.57 7.70 6.99
C PHE A 155 2.47 9.18 6.57
N LEU A 156 1.49 9.53 5.75
CA LEU A 156 1.20 10.91 5.42
C LEU A 156 0.70 11.66 6.67
N GLU A 157 1.01 12.93 6.80
CA GLU A 157 0.63 13.76 7.96
C GLU A 157 -0.89 13.68 8.23
N GLU A 158 -1.68 13.71 7.17
CA GLU A 158 -3.13 13.59 7.26
C GLU A 158 -3.58 12.21 7.78
N ASN A 159 -2.94 11.11 7.33
CA ASN A 159 -3.24 9.77 7.79
C ASN A 159 -2.87 9.58 9.27
N LEU A 160 -1.74 10.15 9.69
CA LEU A 160 -1.31 10.14 11.09
C LEU A 160 -2.30 10.87 12.01
N LYS A 161 -2.95 11.93 11.52
CA LYS A 161 -4.04 12.60 12.26
C LYS A 161 -5.20 11.63 12.52
N TRP A 162 -5.69 10.93 11.49
CA TRP A 162 -6.79 9.97 11.63
C TRP A 162 -6.42 8.77 12.52
N LEU A 163 -5.16 8.35 12.49
CA LEU A 163 -4.64 7.33 13.41
C LEU A 163 -4.67 7.83 14.85
N LYS A 164 -4.23 9.06 15.12
CA LYS A 164 -4.25 9.69 16.45
C LYS A 164 -5.66 9.85 16.99
N GLU A 165 -6.60 10.24 16.15
CA GLU A 165 -8.02 10.39 16.48
C GLU A 165 -8.72 9.02 16.68
N GLY A 166 -8.09 7.92 16.23
CA GLY A 166 -8.58 6.54 16.38
C GLY A 166 -9.70 6.19 15.40
N THR A 167 -9.82 6.90 14.27
CA THR A 167 -10.63 6.51 13.12
C THR A 167 -9.94 5.42 12.32
N ILE A 168 -8.60 5.50 12.21
CA ILE A 168 -7.75 4.43 11.68
C ILE A 168 -7.19 3.63 12.85
N ASN A 169 -7.20 2.31 12.74
CA ASN A 169 -6.61 1.41 13.74
C ASN A 169 -5.12 1.16 13.50
N PHE A 170 -4.75 0.92 12.25
CA PHE A 170 -3.38 0.67 11.83
C PHE A 170 -3.04 1.43 10.54
N LEU A 171 -1.83 1.98 10.52
CA LEU A 171 -1.18 2.43 9.30
C LEU A 171 -0.01 1.51 8.99
N ILE A 172 0.06 1.06 7.75
CA ILE A 172 1.18 0.28 7.21
C ILE A 172 2.02 1.21 6.37
N GLY A 173 3.24 1.46 6.80
CA GLY A 173 4.14 2.38 6.13
C GLY A 173 5.32 1.69 5.50
N GLN A 174 6.00 2.45 4.67
CA GLN A 174 7.23 2.10 4.01
C GLN A 174 8.39 2.81 4.71
N ASP A 175 9.58 2.24 4.67
CA ASP A 175 10.79 2.92 5.14
C ASP A 175 11.28 3.89 4.06
N ALA A 176 10.73 5.09 4.06
CA ALA A 176 11.08 6.13 3.08
C ALA A 176 12.55 6.58 3.19
N ALA A 177 13.15 6.51 4.38
CA ALA A 177 14.55 6.87 4.58
C ALA A 177 15.47 5.86 3.87
N VAL A 178 15.24 4.58 4.05
CA VAL A 178 15.98 3.52 3.36
C VAL A 178 15.75 3.60 1.85
N GLN A 179 14.51 3.80 1.40
CA GLN A 179 14.20 3.92 -0.03
C GLN A 179 14.86 5.13 -0.69
N GLY A 180 15.02 6.24 0.03
CA GLY A 180 15.72 7.42 -0.49
C GLY A 180 17.24 7.30 -0.46
N HIS A 181 17.80 6.57 0.49
CA HIS A 181 19.25 6.48 0.72
C HIS A 181 19.89 5.30 -0.03
N SER A 182 19.33 4.10 0.10
CA SER A 182 19.98 2.88 -0.38
C SER A 182 20.23 2.83 -1.89
N PRO A 183 19.34 3.31 -2.77
CA PRO A 183 19.62 3.36 -4.21
C PRO A 183 20.88 4.16 -4.57
N VAL A 184 21.10 5.28 -3.86
CA VAL A 184 22.29 6.12 -4.08
C VAL A 184 23.56 5.40 -3.64
N ILE A 185 23.53 4.73 -2.49
CA ILE A 185 24.67 3.95 -1.98
C ILE A 185 24.98 2.78 -2.89
N ILE A 186 23.98 2.07 -3.38
CA ILE A 186 24.15 0.94 -4.32
C ILE A 186 24.85 1.41 -5.59
N LEU A 187 24.39 2.51 -6.18
CA LEU A 187 25.03 3.09 -7.37
C LEU A 187 26.43 3.56 -7.09
N PHE A 188 26.68 4.21 -5.94
CA PHE A 188 28.01 4.64 -5.53
C PHE A 188 28.95 3.43 -5.40
N GLN A 189 28.56 2.38 -4.69
CA GLN A 189 29.36 1.16 -4.52
C GLN A 189 29.67 0.47 -5.86
N LEU A 190 28.69 0.44 -6.76
CA LEU A 190 28.92 -0.11 -8.10
C LEU A 190 29.95 0.69 -8.89
N LEU A 191 29.81 2.03 -8.91
CA LEU A 191 30.63 2.89 -9.77
C LEU A 191 32.04 3.12 -9.24
N PHE A 192 32.22 3.17 -7.91
CA PHE A 192 33.51 3.47 -7.28
C PHE A 192 34.22 2.22 -6.74
N ASP A 193 33.47 1.27 -6.20
CA ASP A 193 34.04 0.08 -5.56
C ASP A 193 33.88 -1.18 -6.44
N SER A 194 33.26 -1.07 -7.62
CA SER A 194 32.91 -2.20 -8.51
C SER A 194 32.10 -3.28 -7.81
N LYS A 195 31.31 -2.92 -6.80
CA LYS A 195 30.49 -3.83 -6.01
C LYS A 195 29.05 -3.78 -6.50
N ALA A 196 28.60 -4.83 -7.18
CA ALA A 196 27.20 -4.98 -7.60
C ALA A 196 26.29 -5.34 -6.42
N PRO A 197 24.97 -5.01 -6.48
CA PRO A 197 24.02 -5.44 -5.47
C PRO A 197 23.90 -6.96 -5.43
N GLU A 198 23.80 -7.53 -4.21
CA GLU A 198 23.74 -8.98 -3.99
C GLU A 198 22.37 -9.58 -4.36
N LYS A 199 21.31 -8.78 -4.31
CA LYS A 199 19.94 -9.21 -4.55
C LYS A 199 19.26 -8.29 -5.56
N GLU A 200 18.43 -8.87 -6.40
CA GLU A 200 17.58 -8.12 -7.32
C GLU A 200 16.51 -7.30 -6.59
N TYR A 201 15.91 -7.86 -5.53
CA TYR A 201 14.93 -7.20 -4.69
C TYR A 201 15.52 -6.94 -3.30
N GLN A 202 15.62 -5.68 -2.94
CA GLN A 202 16.05 -5.23 -1.62
C GLN A 202 14.83 -4.66 -0.89
N TYR A 203 14.07 -5.54 -0.28
CA TYR A 203 12.86 -5.16 0.42
C TYR A 203 13.19 -4.42 1.73
N THR A 204 12.46 -3.32 1.93
CA THR A 204 12.48 -2.57 3.17
C THR A 204 11.48 -3.15 4.17
N ASP A 205 11.67 -2.83 5.45
CA ASP A 205 10.77 -3.29 6.50
C ASP A 205 9.33 -2.79 6.30
N ILE A 206 8.37 -3.64 6.66
CA ILE A 206 6.95 -3.28 6.75
C ILE A 206 6.73 -2.69 8.14
N VAL A 207 6.57 -1.36 8.21
CA VAL A 207 6.40 -0.65 9.47
C VAL A 207 4.92 -0.49 9.80
N ILE A 208 4.49 -0.96 10.98
CA ILE A 208 3.11 -0.82 11.45
C ILE A 208 3.06 0.26 12.54
N ARG A 209 2.17 1.22 12.37
CA ARG A 209 1.86 2.23 13.39
C ARG A 209 0.44 2.12 13.90
N THR A 210 0.35 2.35 15.21
CA THR A 210 -0.89 2.53 15.96
C THR A 210 -0.86 3.92 16.61
N LYS A 211 -1.97 4.37 17.19
CA LYS A 211 -1.99 5.63 17.96
C LYS A 211 -1.03 5.66 19.15
N TYR A 212 -0.44 4.52 19.54
CA TYR A 212 0.45 4.39 20.70
C TYR A 212 1.95 4.39 20.34
N ASN A 213 2.32 4.25 19.06
CA ASN A 213 3.71 4.22 18.58
C ASN A 213 3.97 5.20 17.44
N MET A 214 3.38 6.38 17.52
CA MET A 214 3.47 7.37 16.44
C MET A 214 4.82 8.11 16.36
N GLY A 215 5.69 8.00 17.35
CA GLY A 215 7.03 8.62 17.39
C GLY A 215 6.99 10.07 17.81
#